data_b25cdb018e2a5754055f0e399786e6c0
#
_entry.id   b25cdb018e2a5754055f0e399786e6c0
#
_cell.length_a   1.000
_cell.length_b   1.000
_cell.length_c   1.000
_cell.angle_alpha   90.00
_cell.angle_beta   90.00
_cell.angle_gamma   90.00
#
_symmetry.space_group_name_H-M   'P 1'
#
loop_
_entity.id
_entity.type
_entity.pdbx_description
1 polymer ?
#
loop_
_entity_poly.entity_id
_entity_poly.type
_entity_poly.pdbx_seq_one_letter_code
_entity_poly.pdbx_strand_id
1 'polypeptide(L)' 'MTNTYTAIIKQDGKSWIGWIEEVPGVNCQAESRDELLETLQVTLAEAIQINREAALREAHEGYQEEKVTV' A
#
# COMPACT_ATOMS: atom_id res chain seq x y z
N MET A 1 -3.84 5.04 16.61
CA MET A 1 -3.46 3.67 16.28
C MET A 1 -2.63 3.61 15.01
N THR A 2 -1.52 2.92 15.07
CA THR A 2 -0.63 2.80 13.91
C THR A 2 -1.10 1.65 13.05
N ASN A 3 -1.32 1.92 11.77
CA ASN A 3 -1.65 0.87 10.82
C ASN A 3 -0.36 0.26 10.29
N THR A 4 -0.23 -1.03 10.49
CA THR A 4 0.94 -1.77 10.03
C THR A 4 0.54 -2.69 8.89
N TYR A 5 1.34 -2.68 7.85
CA TYR A 5 1.12 -3.51 6.67
C TYR A 5 2.28 -4.47 6.49
N THR A 6 2.02 -5.55 5.79
CA THR A 6 3.00 -6.61 5.58
C THR A 6 3.52 -6.58 4.15
N ALA A 7 4.82 -6.43 4.01
CA ALA A 7 5.47 -6.52 2.72
C ALA A 7 5.95 -7.94 2.49
N ILE A 8 5.60 -8.50 1.35
CA ILE A 8 6.16 -9.76 0.89
C ILE A 8 7.27 -9.39 -0.09
N ILE A 9 8.49 -9.78 0.23
CA ILE A 9 9.64 -9.45 -0.61
C ILE A 9 10.39 -10.71 -0.98
N LYS A 10 10.95 -10.72 -2.17
CA LYS A 10 11.75 -11.84 -2.62
C LYS A 10 12.78 -11.39 -3.64
N GLN A 11 13.87 -12.11 -3.73
CA GLN A 11 14.90 -11.86 -4.72
C GLN A 11 14.53 -12.59 -6.01
N ASP A 12 14.62 -11.91 -7.13
CA ASP A 12 14.33 -12.46 -8.44
C ASP A 12 15.53 -12.16 -9.35
N GLY A 13 16.44 -13.13 -9.46
CA GLY A 13 17.69 -12.91 -10.15
C GLY A 13 18.52 -11.85 -9.44
N LYS A 14 18.83 -10.77 -10.15
CA LYS A 14 19.59 -9.64 -9.59
C LYS A 14 18.70 -8.55 -9.01
N SER A 15 17.39 -8.71 -9.17
CA SER A 15 16.43 -7.73 -8.70
C SER A 15 15.72 -8.20 -7.45
N TRP A 16 15.12 -7.26 -6.74
CA TRP A 16 14.23 -7.53 -5.63
C TRP A 16 12.84 -7.11 -6.03
N ILE A 17 11.87 -7.96 -5.76
CA ILE A 17 10.47 -7.67 -6.05
C ILE A 17 9.65 -7.80 -4.77
N GLY A 18 8.57 -7.08 -4.69
CA GLY A 18 7.72 -7.15 -3.52
C GLY A 18 6.36 -6.53 -3.74
N TRP A 19 5.49 -6.83 -2.80
CA TRP A 19 4.11 -6.32 -2.81
C TRP A 19 3.61 -6.23 -1.37
N ILE A 20 2.48 -5.55 -1.21
CA ILE A 20 1.86 -5.41 0.10
C ILE A 20 0.71 -6.41 0.19
N GLU A 21 0.78 -7.26 1.19
CA GLU A 21 -0.19 -8.36 1.37
C GLU A 21 -1.63 -7.85 1.50
N GLU A 22 -1.82 -6.82 2.28
CA GLU A 22 -3.16 -6.30 2.60
C GLU A 22 -3.74 -5.34 1.57
N VAL A 23 -2.91 -4.83 0.64
CA VAL A 23 -3.35 -3.84 -0.34
C VAL A 23 -2.99 -4.31 -1.74
N PRO A 24 -3.93 -4.92 -2.45
CA PRO A 24 -3.70 -5.39 -3.82
C PRO A 24 -3.29 -4.24 -4.75
N GLY A 25 -2.41 -4.53 -5.68
CA GLY A 25 -1.97 -3.57 -6.67
C GLY A 25 -0.72 -2.78 -6.31
N VAL A 26 -0.23 -2.90 -5.08
CA VAL A 26 1.04 -2.28 -4.68
C VAL A 26 2.16 -3.28 -4.93
N ASN A 27 2.82 -3.16 -6.08
CA ASN A 27 3.91 -4.03 -6.50
C ASN A 27 5.10 -3.17 -6.91
N CYS A 28 6.28 -3.55 -6.46
CA CYS A 28 7.49 -2.79 -6.76
C CYS A 28 8.65 -3.71 -7.09
N GLN A 29 9.65 -3.13 -7.77
CA GLN A 29 10.89 -3.81 -8.10
C GLN A 29 12.03 -2.82 -7.85
N ALA A 30 13.14 -3.32 -7.32
CA ALA A 30 14.31 -2.49 -7.04
C ALA A 30 15.57 -3.32 -7.15
N GLU A 31 16.71 -2.65 -7.12
CA GLU A 31 18.01 -3.30 -7.24
C GLU A 31 18.50 -3.84 -5.89
N SER A 32 17.97 -3.32 -4.78
CA SER A 32 18.35 -3.78 -3.46
C SER A 32 17.11 -3.93 -2.57
N ARG A 33 17.29 -4.68 -1.50
CA ARG A 33 16.24 -4.89 -0.50
C ARG A 33 15.80 -3.57 0.14
N ASP A 34 16.76 -2.73 0.49
CA ASP A 34 16.47 -1.46 1.16
C ASP A 34 15.73 -0.50 0.24
N GLU A 35 16.14 -0.41 -1.02
CA GLU A 35 15.43 0.38 -2.02
C GLU A 35 14.00 -0.11 -2.21
N LEU A 36 13.82 -1.43 -2.25
CA LEU A 36 12.50 -2.02 -2.41
C LEU A 36 11.58 -1.61 -1.26
N LEU A 37 12.06 -1.70 -0.03
CA LEU A 37 11.26 -1.34 1.14
C LEU A 37 10.88 0.15 1.13
N GLU A 38 11.81 1.03 0.76
CA GLU A 38 11.52 2.45 0.61
C GLU A 38 10.46 2.70 -0.44
N THR A 39 10.60 2.08 -1.59
CA THR A 39 9.67 2.24 -2.70
C THR A 39 8.29 1.71 -2.33
N LEU A 40 8.24 0.56 -1.66
CA LEU A 40 6.98 0.00 -1.20
C LEU A 40 6.27 0.92 -0.21
N GLN A 41 7.02 1.55 0.69
CA GLN A 41 6.46 2.46 1.67
C GLN A 41 5.81 3.67 0.99
N VAL A 42 6.50 4.29 0.04
CA VAL A 42 5.98 5.45 -0.70
C VAL A 42 4.76 5.06 -1.53
N THR A 43 4.87 3.95 -2.27
CA THR A 43 3.80 3.49 -3.15
C THR A 43 2.56 3.11 -2.35
N LEU A 44 2.75 2.47 -1.19
CA LEU A 44 1.65 2.11 -0.31
C LEU A 44 0.93 3.35 0.22
N ALA A 45 1.68 4.35 0.66
CA ALA A 45 1.09 5.59 1.16
C ALA A 45 0.23 6.27 0.09
N GLU A 46 0.73 6.31 -1.15
CA GLU A 46 0.00 6.86 -2.27
C GLU A 46 -1.27 6.05 -2.59
N ALA A 47 -1.16 4.73 -2.58
CA ALA A 47 -2.29 3.84 -2.86
C ALA A 47 -3.39 4.00 -1.82
N ILE A 48 -3.03 4.11 -0.56
CA ILE A 48 -4.00 4.30 0.52
C ILE A 48 -4.73 5.62 0.34
N GLN A 49 -4.01 6.69 -0.02
CA GLN A 49 -4.62 7.99 -0.24
C GLN A 49 -5.57 7.98 -1.44
N ILE A 50 -5.16 7.35 -2.54
CA ILE A 50 -5.99 7.22 -3.73
C ILE A 50 -7.27 6.43 -3.41
N ASN A 51 -7.15 5.34 -2.67
CA ASN A 51 -8.29 4.51 -2.29
C ASN A 51 -9.26 5.28 -1.40
N ARG A 52 -8.73 6.08 -0.48
CA ARG A 52 -9.56 6.93 0.40
C ARG A 52 -10.35 7.94 -0.40
N GLU A 53 -9.67 8.65 -1.31
CA GLU A 53 -10.30 9.64 -2.16
C GLU A 53 -11.38 9.03 -3.06
N ALA A 54 -11.10 7.85 -3.61
CA ALA A 54 -12.06 7.15 -4.45
C ALA A 54 -13.31 6.77 -3.66
N ALA A 55 -13.14 6.31 -2.42
CA ALA A 55 -14.26 5.94 -1.57
C ALA A 55 -15.15 7.15 -1.24
N LEU A 56 -14.53 8.29 -0.96
CA LEU A 56 -15.27 9.52 -0.66
C LEU A 56 -16.03 10.03 -1.88
N ARG A 57 -15.41 9.97 -3.07
CA ARG A 57 -16.08 10.36 -4.31
C ARG A 57 -17.30 9.49 -4.58
N GLU A 58 -17.17 8.19 -4.34
CA GLU A 58 -18.27 7.26 -4.56
C GLU A 58 -19.43 7.51 -3.60
N ALA A 59 -19.13 7.91 -2.38
CA ALA A 59 -20.14 8.22 -1.37
C ALA A 59 -20.93 9.48 -1.69
N HIS A 60 -20.33 10.44 -2.39
CA HIS A 60 -20.90 11.76 -2.69
C HIS A 60 -21.16 12.58 -1.42
N GLU A 61 -22.42 12.83 -1.14
CA GLU A 61 -22.85 13.63 0.00
C GLU A 61 -23.57 12.77 1.01
N GLY A 62 -23.72 13.30 2.21
CA GLY A 62 -24.52 12.65 3.25
C GLY A 62 -23.87 11.45 3.90
N TYR A 63 -22.57 11.28 3.70
CA TYR A 63 -21.87 10.16 4.29
C TYR A 63 -21.33 10.49 5.67
N GLN A 64 -21.01 9.44 6.40
CA GLN A 64 -20.30 9.53 7.67
C GLN A 64 -19.07 8.62 7.58
N GLU A 65 -18.00 9.00 8.25
CA GLU A 65 -16.82 8.16 8.35
C GLU A 65 -16.75 7.56 9.75
N GLU A 66 -16.60 6.26 9.81
CA GLU A 66 -16.50 5.53 11.05
C GLU A 66 -15.26 4.64 11.03
N LYS A 67 -14.61 4.52 12.16
CA LYS A 67 -13.48 3.61 12.30
C LYS A 67 -13.98 2.21 12.59
N VAL A 68 -13.44 1.26 11.85
CA VAL A 68 -13.78 -0.15 12.04
C VAL A 68 -12.51 -0.89 12.41
N THR A 69 -12.55 -1.59 13.52
CA THR A 69 -11.40 -2.38 14.00
C THR A 69 -11.69 -3.87 13.80
N VAL A 70 -10.70 -4.56 13.29
CA VAL A 70 -10.80 -5.99 13.03
C VAL A 70 -10.04 -6.80 14.07
#